data_2bf4ff13d35e14a840a323ae7332dbaf
#
_entry.id   2bf4ff13d35e14a840a323ae7332dbaf
#
_cell.length_a   1.000
_cell.length_b   1.000
_cell.length_c   1.000
_cell.angle_alpha   90.00
_cell.angle_beta   90.00
_cell.angle_gamma   90.00
#
_symmetry.space_group_name_H-M   'P 1'
#
loop_
_entity.id
_entity.type
_entity.pdbx_description
1 polymer ?
#
loop_
_entity_poly.entity_id
_entity_poly.type
_entity_poly.pdbx_seq_one_letter_code
_entity_poly.pdbx_strand_id
1 'polypeptide(L)'
;VWLHGEVKTPPFSSSARIEAGFLLRTLQMGENLSMPQSRPMPSIGTRCHELRINDEAATWRLIYRIDEDAVVILEVFSKKTQQTSKKVIDVCKKRIKEYDNA
;
A
#
# COMPACT_ATOMS: atom_id res chain seq x y z
N VAL A 1 10.02 0.18 -2.73
CA VAL A 1 10.03 0.94 -3.98
C VAL A 1 8.71 1.66 -4.17
N TRP A 2 8.76 2.95 -4.26
CA TRP A 2 7.61 3.79 -4.58
C TRP A 2 7.59 3.99 -6.09
N LEU A 3 6.50 3.66 -6.75
CA LEU A 3 6.39 3.83 -8.20
C LEU A 3 6.12 5.31 -8.53
N HIS A 4 7.18 6.12 -8.45
CA HIS A 4 7.10 7.56 -8.72
C HIS A 4 6.61 7.83 -10.15
N GLY A 5 5.78 8.86 -10.29
CA GLY A 5 5.16 9.18 -11.57
C GLY A 5 3.84 8.48 -11.80
N GLU A 6 3.59 7.37 -11.11
CA GLU A 6 2.35 6.62 -11.20
C GLU A 6 1.55 6.71 -9.91
N VAL A 7 2.22 6.58 -8.77
CA VAL A 7 1.59 6.67 -7.45
C VAL A 7 1.86 8.07 -6.89
N LYS A 8 0.79 8.85 -6.71
CA LYS A 8 0.91 10.21 -6.17
C LYS A 8 1.20 10.18 -4.68
N THR A 9 2.06 11.09 -4.23
CA THR A 9 2.29 11.28 -2.81
C THR A 9 1.04 11.87 -2.17
N PRO A 10 0.44 11.18 -1.19
CA PRO A 10 -0.78 11.69 -0.55
C PRO A 10 -0.49 12.83 0.40
N PRO A 11 -1.47 13.72 0.65
CA PRO A 11 -1.31 14.80 1.61
C PRO A 11 -1.51 14.29 3.05
N PHE A 12 -0.63 13.42 3.51
CA PHE A 12 -0.66 12.93 4.88
C PHE A 12 -0.42 14.06 5.86
N SER A 13 -1.09 14.01 7.03
CA SER A 13 -0.69 14.80 8.17
C SER A 13 0.72 14.37 8.63
N SER A 14 1.35 15.18 9.49
CA SER A 14 2.67 14.82 10.03
C SER A 14 2.62 13.49 10.78
N SER A 15 1.58 13.25 11.58
CA SER A 15 1.44 12.01 12.33
C SER A 15 1.23 10.80 11.42
N ALA A 16 0.40 10.94 10.38
CA ALA A 16 0.17 9.87 9.43
C ALA A 16 1.44 9.53 8.64
N ARG A 17 2.23 10.53 8.30
CA ARG A 17 3.51 10.34 7.60
C ARG A 17 4.50 9.56 8.46
N ILE A 18 4.58 9.90 9.73
CA ILE A 18 5.46 9.19 10.68
C ILE A 18 5.01 7.74 10.83
N GLU A 19 3.71 7.50 10.98
CA GLU A 19 3.17 6.15 11.09
C GLU A 19 3.44 5.33 9.82
N ALA A 20 3.19 5.91 8.65
CA ALA A 20 3.45 5.25 7.37
C ALA A 20 4.93 4.87 7.24
N GLY A 21 5.83 5.80 7.57
CA GLY A 21 7.26 5.54 7.52
C GLY A 21 7.70 4.43 8.47
N PHE A 22 7.15 4.42 9.68
CA PHE A 22 7.43 3.37 10.67
C PHE A 22 6.98 2.00 10.16
N LEU A 23 5.74 1.90 9.66
CA LEU A 23 5.19 0.63 9.19
C LEU A 23 5.93 0.10 7.95
N LEU A 24 6.28 0.98 7.02
CA LEU A 24 7.05 0.59 5.83
C LEU A 24 8.45 0.12 6.21
N ARG A 25 9.09 0.78 7.18
CA ARG A 25 10.40 0.36 7.67
C ARG A 25 10.32 -1.02 8.32
N THR A 26 9.27 -1.29 9.10
CA THR A 26 9.04 -2.59 9.72
C THR A 26 8.97 -3.69 8.66
N LEU A 27 8.25 -3.44 7.57
CA LEU A 27 8.17 -4.38 6.46
C LEU A 27 9.51 -4.57 5.75
N GLN A 28 10.27 -3.50 5.58
CA GLN A 28 11.59 -3.55 4.94
C GLN A 28 12.59 -4.34 5.77
N MET A 29 12.41 -4.41 7.07
CA MET A 29 13.24 -5.21 7.96
C MET A 29 12.86 -6.69 7.99
N GLY A 30 11.90 -7.10 7.16
CA GLY A 30 11.48 -8.48 7.06
C GLY A 30 10.41 -8.90 8.06
N GLU A 31 9.90 -7.98 8.85
CA GLU A 31 8.83 -8.26 9.79
C GLU A 31 7.47 -8.23 9.08
N ASN A 32 6.55 -9.07 9.53
CA ASN A 32 5.20 -9.10 9.00
C ASN A 32 4.27 -8.24 9.83
N LEU A 33 3.35 -7.58 9.14
CA LEU A 33 2.26 -6.84 9.78
C LEU A 33 0.97 -7.64 9.65
N SER A 34 0.15 -7.58 10.69
CA SER A 34 -1.14 -8.27 10.72
C SER A 34 -2.27 -7.27 10.89
N MET A 35 -3.51 -7.76 10.83
CA MET A 35 -4.66 -6.91 11.12
C MET A 35 -4.58 -6.37 12.54
N PRO A 36 -5.02 -5.12 12.79
CA PRO A 36 -5.74 -4.26 11.86
C PRO A 36 -4.86 -3.42 10.92
N GLN A 37 -3.54 -3.39 11.10
CA GLN A 37 -2.66 -2.53 10.32
C GLN A 37 -2.57 -2.96 8.85
N SER A 38 -2.52 -4.27 8.61
CA SER A 38 -2.36 -4.79 7.26
C SER A 38 -3.25 -6.00 7.05
N ARG A 39 -3.80 -6.13 5.85
CA ARG A 39 -4.59 -7.31 5.46
C ARG A 39 -4.17 -7.80 4.08
N PRO A 40 -4.24 -9.12 3.85
CA PRO A 40 -3.96 -9.67 2.52
C PRO A 40 -4.97 -9.18 1.48
N MET A 41 -4.50 -9.00 0.25
CA MET A 41 -5.31 -8.61 -0.89
C MET A 41 -5.12 -9.62 -2.03
N PRO A 42 -5.64 -10.86 -1.88
CA PRO A 42 -5.45 -11.90 -2.89
C PRO A 42 -6.10 -11.57 -4.23
N SER A 43 -7.12 -10.68 -4.23
CA SER A 43 -7.75 -10.20 -5.46
C SER A 43 -6.79 -9.43 -6.36
N ILE A 44 -5.71 -8.87 -5.80
CA ILE A 44 -4.69 -8.16 -6.57
C ILE A 44 -3.58 -9.14 -6.99
N GLY A 45 -3.15 -9.97 -6.09
CA GLY A 45 -2.12 -10.95 -6.35
C GLY A 45 -1.54 -11.55 -5.08
N THR A 46 -0.66 -12.55 -5.25
CA THR A 46 0.06 -13.12 -4.12
C THR A 46 1.02 -12.10 -3.54
N ARG A 47 1.24 -12.14 -2.24
CA ARG A 47 2.12 -11.22 -1.51
C ARG A 47 1.66 -9.78 -1.53
N CYS A 48 0.44 -9.50 -1.99
CA CYS A 48 -0.13 -8.16 -1.99
C CYS A 48 -0.97 -7.94 -0.74
N HIS A 49 -0.86 -6.75 -0.16
CA HIS A 49 -1.52 -6.39 1.08
C HIS A 49 -2.00 -4.94 1.01
N GLU A 50 -2.94 -4.62 1.87
CA GLU A 50 -3.42 -3.25 2.06
C GLU A 50 -3.00 -2.79 3.46
N LEU A 51 -2.22 -1.72 3.53
CA LEU A 51 -1.81 -1.10 4.78
C LEU A 51 -2.80 0.02 5.13
N ARG A 52 -3.24 0.04 6.37
CA ARG A 52 -4.16 1.07 6.87
C ARG A 52 -3.40 2.09 7.70
N ILE A 53 -3.58 3.36 7.38
CA ILE A 53 -2.96 4.47 8.10
C ILE A 53 -4.08 5.43 8.51
N ASN A 54 -4.30 5.56 9.81
CA ASN A 54 -5.34 6.45 10.33
C ASN A 54 -4.82 7.89 10.38
N ASP A 55 -5.66 8.82 9.93
CA ASP A 55 -5.39 10.24 9.96
C ASP A 55 -6.63 10.97 10.46
N GLU A 56 -6.50 12.23 10.85
CA GLU A 56 -7.58 13.01 11.47
C GLU A 56 -8.83 13.06 10.59
N ALA A 57 -8.67 13.29 9.30
CA ALA A 57 -9.79 13.49 8.38
C ALA A 57 -10.11 12.28 7.51
N ALA A 58 -9.27 11.25 7.52
CA ALA A 58 -9.45 10.12 6.61
C ALA A 58 -8.66 8.90 7.07
N THR A 59 -9.04 7.73 6.57
CA THR A 59 -8.21 6.55 6.66
C THR A 59 -7.54 6.35 5.32
N TRP A 60 -6.22 6.38 5.30
CA TRP A 60 -5.44 6.13 4.12
C TRP A 60 -5.21 4.65 3.93
N ARG A 61 -5.21 4.22 2.69
CA ARG A 61 -4.92 2.83 2.31
C ARG A 61 -3.73 2.84 1.37
N LEU A 62 -2.78 1.97 1.63
CA LEU A 62 -1.58 1.83 0.84
C LEU A 62 -1.49 0.37 0.39
N ILE A 63 -1.56 0.13 -0.93
CA ILE A 63 -1.45 -1.20 -1.49
C ILE A 63 0.02 -1.47 -1.78
N TYR A 64 0.53 -2.59 -1.30
CA TYR A 64 1.93 -2.95 -1.49
C TYR A 64 2.07 -4.44 -1.77
N ARG A 65 3.19 -4.80 -2.39
CA ARG A 65 3.60 -6.20 -2.58
C ARG A 65 4.95 -6.41 -1.91
N ILE A 66 5.08 -7.51 -1.19
CA ILE A 66 6.36 -7.87 -0.55
C ILE A 66 7.14 -8.73 -1.52
N ASP A 67 8.25 -8.20 -2.01
CA ASP A 67 9.21 -8.93 -2.82
C ASP A 67 10.40 -9.34 -1.95
N GLU A 68 11.24 -10.22 -2.47
CA GLU A 68 12.39 -10.73 -1.75
C GLU A 68 13.35 -9.61 -1.34
N ASP A 69 13.52 -8.62 -2.21
CA ASP A 69 14.48 -7.53 -2.03
C ASP A 69 13.85 -6.16 -1.85
N ALA A 70 12.53 -6.06 -1.89
CA ALA A 70 11.86 -4.75 -1.82
C ALA A 70 10.39 -4.85 -1.43
N VAL A 71 9.87 -3.76 -0.88
CA VAL A 71 8.42 -3.55 -0.72
C VAL A 71 8.00 -2.59 -1.82
N VAL A 72 7.11 -3.04 -2.70
CA VAL A 72 6.69 -2.26 -3.87
C VAL A 72 5.34 -1.59 -3.57
N ILE A 73 5.33 -0.26 -3.59
CA ILE A 73 4.12 0.53 -3.34
C ILE A 73 3.35 0.68 -4.66
N LEU A 74 2.14 0.17 -4.69
CA LEU A 74 1.33 0.11 -5.92
C LEU A 74 0.31 1.24 -6.03
N GLU A 75 -0.29 1.65 -4.91
CA GLU A 75 -1.27 2.74 -4.88
C GLU A 75 -1.45 3.24 -3.47
N VAL A 76 -1.75 4.53 -3.33
CA VAL A 76 -2.14 5.14 -2.05
C VAL A 76 -3.41 5.95 -2.29
N PHE A 77 -4.43 5.74 -1.46
CA PHE A 77 -5.70 6.43 -1.60
C PHE A 77 -6.40 6.56 -0.25
N SER A 78 -7.30 7.52 -0.13
CA SER A 78 -8.18 7.60 1.03
C SER A 78 -9.47 6.86 0.73
N LYS A 79 -10.05 6.23 1.75
CA LYS A 79 -11.18 5.36 1.56
C LYS A 79 -12.17 5.51 2.70
N LYS A 80 -13.45 5.65 2.36
CA LYS A 80 -14.52 5.77 3.33
C LYS A 80 -15.28 4.46 3.55
N THR A 81 -15.08 3.47 2.70
CA THR A 81 -15.75 2.18 2.75
C THR A 81 -14.79 1.06 3.15
N GLN A 82 -15.35 -0.08 3.56
CA GLN A 82 -14.56 -1.24 3.97
C GLN A 82 -13.88 -1.94 2.79
N GLN A 83 -14.51 -1.91 1.63
CA GLN A 83 -14.05 -2.66 0.47
C GLN A 83 -13.23 -1.79 -0.48
N THR A 84 -12.16 -2.37 -1.01
CA THR A 84 -11.35 -1.75 -2.06
C THR A 84 -12.08 -1.86 -3.39
N SER A 85 -12.20 -0.74 -4.11
CA SER A 85 -12.93 -0.73 -5.37
C SER A 85 -12.22 -1.55 -6.45
N LYS A 86 -13.01 -2.07 -7.40
CA LYS A 86 -12.46 -2.81 -8.53
C LYS A 86 -11.48 -1.96 -9.35
N LYS A 87 -11.75 -0.65 -9.46
CA LYS A 87 -10.87 0.27 -10.17
C LYS A 87 -9.46 0.29 -9.57
N VAL A 88 -9.36 0.35 -8.25
CA VAL A 88 -8.07 0.33 -7.56
C VAL A 88 -7.39 -1.02 -7.76
N ILE A 89 -8.14 -2.12 -7.64
CA ILE A 89 -7.61 -3.46 -7.86
C ILE A 89 -7.02 -3.59 -9.27
N ASP A 90 -7.74 -3.13 -10.28
CA ASP A 90 -7.31 -3.22 -11.68
C ASP A 90 -6.06 -2.36 -11.93
N VAL A 91 -6.00 -1.16 -11.35
CA VAL A 91 -4.82 -0.29 -11.44
C VAL A 91 -3.61 -0.98 -10.81
N CYS A 92 -3.76 -1.58 -9.66
CA CYS A 92 -2.67 -2.28 -8.97
C CYS A 92 -2.18 -3.47 -9.78
N LYS A 93 -3.08 -4.26 -10.36
CA LYS A 93 -2.70 -5.39 -11.23
C LYS A 93 -1.91 -4.92 -12.45
N LYS A 94 -2.32 -3.81 -13.05
CA LYS A 94 -1.62 -3.25 -14.20
C LYS A 94 -0.22 -2.81 -13.82
N ARG A 95 -0.07 -2.13 -12.68
CA ARG A 95 1.22 -1.65 -12.19
C ARG A 95 2.17 -2.80 -11.86
N ILE A 96 1.66 -3.87 -11.27
CA ILE A 96 2.44 -5.08 -11.01
C ILE A 96 2.99 -5.64 -12.31
N LYS A 97 2.15 -5.77 -13.32
CA LYS A 97 2.56 -6.31 -14.61
C LYS A 97 3.63 -5.45 -15.26
N GLU A 98 3.46 -4.14 -15.25
CA GLU A 98 4.43 -3.21 -15.81
C GLU A 98 5.75 -3.26 -15.04
N TYR A 99 5.70 -3.29 -13.71
CA TYR A 99 6.89 -3.37 -12.87
C TYR A 99 7.66 -4.67 -13.10
N ASP A 100 6.96 -5.80 -13.18
CA ASP A 100 7.61 -7.10 -13.36
C ASP A 100 8.22 -7.26 -14.76
N ASN A 101 7.71 -6.52 -15.74
CA ASN A 101 8.19 -6.57 -17.13
C ASN A 101 9.19 -5.45 -17.47
N ALA A 102 9.52 -4.62 -16.50
CA ALA A 102 10.45 -3.51 -16.72
C ALA A 102 11.91 -4.00 -16.76
#